data_673e10f5953f60fefafead4849ee8340
#
_entry.id   673e10f5953f60fefafead4849ee8340
#
_cell.length_a   1.000
_cell.length_b   1.000
_cell.length_c   1.000
_cell.angle_alpha   90.00
_cell.angle_beta   90.00
_cell.angle_gamma   90.00
#
_symmetry.space_group_name_H-M   'P 1'
#
loop_
_entity.id
_entity.type
_entity.pdbx_description
1 polymer ?
#
loop_
_entity_poly.entity_id
_entity_poly.type
_entity_poly.pdbx_seq_one_letter_code
_entity_poly.pdbx_strand_id
1 'polypeptide(L)'
;MQLVNKLSFTSYLKLSQCLLAANLLAGSTVAMADNTSIQILSAVVKDQHIAGATVIMQNNGAQSTSVTTNASGMANLSTTFPDTSDSLVIVKKPGYSNLVAKCPCKGMSYALSPHMTSLDGLRIVLNWGASPNDLDSHLVFEDEHIYFDRKNGSTSANANLDVDDTDSFGPETITIEKKHVGTNYVYAVHDFINRTDTSSIYLAHSNAKVLVYIGQSLVRSYYVPKNAKGNLWTVFRITGEGEFQDINTIQGINAQPPNLLGSVSTYLDSNTQVEAQRVSAADTQSATELNRKGEAAYHQGNIETSTEYYRQAIDIDSNHGQAYSNLGLAYQKLGRTSEAIWANRKAIALAHGSNANIVRASSYYNIAKIYESAGQYQDALVHYQAAKREKSNPIYNKAITRVRGLMR
;
A
#
# COMPACT_ATOMS: atom_id res chain seq x y z
N MET A 1 -21.02 72.25 -6.20
CA MET A 1 -21.04 72.85 -7.54
C MET A 1 -21.09 71.63 -8.47
N GLN A 2 -22.31 71.19 -8.81
CA GLN A 2 -23.04 71.44 -10.07
C GLN A 2 -22.32 70.80 -11.24
N LEU A 3 -22.90 70.02 -12.12
CA LEU A 3 -24.25 69.64 -12.61
C LEU A 3 -24.06 68.41 -13.52
N VAL A 4 -24.82 67.32 -13.41
CA VAL A 4 -26.12 67.03 -14.07
C VAL A 4 -26.13 67.27 -15.61
N ASN A 5 -26.35 66.19 -16.33
CA ASN A 5 -27.39 65.93 -17.35
C ASN A 5 -27.03 64.72 -18.18
N LYS A 6 -27.77 63.63 -18.23
CA LYS A 6 -29.13 63.32 -18.74
C LYS A 6 -29.35 63.59 -20.23
N LEU A 7 -29.87 62.58 -20.84
CA LEU A 7 -30.77 62.45 -21.99
C LEU A 7 -30.15 61.63 -23.13
N SER A 8 -30.67 60.57 -23.49
CA SER A 8 -31.97 59.95 -23.83
C SER A 8 -32.26 59.98 -25.35
N PHE A 9 -32.68 58.81 -25.78
CA PHE A 9 -33.69 58.50 -26.80
C PHE A 9 -33.29 58.31 -28.29
N THR A 10 -33.54 57.11 -28.75
CA THR A 10 -34.43 56.64 -29.86
C THR A 10 -34.02 56.95 -31.30
N SER A 11 -33.92 56.02 -32.22
CA SER A 11 -34.95 55.24 -32.88
C SER A 11 -34.53 54.73 -34.27
N TYR A 12 -35.09 53.56 -34.59
CA TYR A 12 -35.54 53.03 -35.89
C TYR A 12 -34.60 52.39 -36.89
N LEU A 13 -34.71 51.06 -36.89
CA LEU A 13 -35.33 50.18 -37.93
C LEU A 13 -34.76 50.30 -39.36
N LYS A 14 -34.20 49.18 -39.85
CA LYS A 14 -34.82 48.23 -40.79
C LYS A 14 -33.86 47.14 -41.24
N LEU A 15 -34.34 45.93 -41.05
CA LEU A 15 -34.31 44.72 -41.86
C LEU A 15 -33.20 44.57 -42.92
N SER A 16 -32.42 43.51 -42.75
CA SER A 16 -32.24 42.53 -43.87
C SER A 16 -31.92 41.16 -43.25
N GLN A 17 -32.78 40.21 -43.52
CA GLN A 17 -32.65 38.79 -43.19
C GLN A 17 -31.53 38.21 -44.05
N CYS A 18 -30.51 37.62 -43.41
CA CYS A 18 -29.74 36.53 -43.97
C CYS A 18 -29.73 35.41 -42.94
N LEU A 19 -30.56 34.40 -43.17
CA LEU A 19 -30.49 33.12 -42.54
C LEU A 19 -29.13 32.49 -42.91
N LEU A 20 -28.19 32.50 -41.95
CA LEU A 20 -27.13 31.51 -41.92
C LEU A 20 -27.50 30.47 -40.86
N ALA A 21 -28.01 29.33 -41.31
CA ALA A 21 -28.14 28.12 -40.51
C ALA A 21 -26.73 27.68 -40.15
N ALA A 22 -26.25 28.05 -38.96
CA ALA A 22 -25.12 27.43 -38.34
C ALA A 22 -25.57 26.04 -37.84
N ASN A 23 -25.32 25.02 -38.67
CA ASN A 23 -25.32 23.65 -38.20
C ASN A 23 -24.27 23.53 -37.10
N LEU A 24 -24.68 23.62 -35.85
CA LEU A 24 -23.97 23.08 -34.70
C LEU A 24 -23.95 21.52 -34.88
N LEU A 25 -23.00 21.05 -35.63
CA LEU A 25 -22.53 19.69 -35.46
C LEU A 25 -21.98 19.61 -34.03
N ALA A 26 -22.88 19.27 -33.08
CA ALA A 26 -22.46 18.69 -31.84
C ALA A 26 -21.77 17.37 -32.21
N GLY A 27 -20.48 17.45 -32.43
CA GLY A 27 -19.63 16.27 -32.51
C GLY A 27 -19.73 15.56 -31.17
N SER A 28 -20.65 14.62 -31.06
CA SER A 28 -20.56 13.59 -30.03
C SER A 28 -19.24 12.91 -30.28
N THR A 29 -18.22 13.27 -29.52
CA THR A 29 -17.02 12.45 -29.39
C THR A 29 -17.52 11.11 -28.83
N VAL A 30 -17.70 10.14 -29.71
CA VAL A 30 -17.88 8.75 -29.31
C VAL A 30 -16.59 8.44 -28.56
N ALA A 31 -16.68 8.36 -27.25
CA ALA A 31 -15.58 7.88 -26.43
C ALA A 31 -15.25 6.48 -26.94
N MET A 32 -14.10 6.35 -27.61
CA MET A 32 -13.64 5.04 -28.08
C MET A 32 -13.45 4.17 -26.85
N ALA A 33 -14.14 3.04 -26.81
CA ALA A 33 -13.98 2.07 -25.74
C ALA A 33 -12.52 1.59 -25.71
N ASP A 34 -11.82 1.77 -24.62
CA ASP A 34 -10.48 1.20 -24.42
C ASP A 34 -10.65 -0.24 -23.91
N ASN A 35 -10.14 -1.20 -24.70
CA ASN A 35 -10.18 -2.61 -24.33
C ASN A 35 -8.93 -2.94 -23.52
N THR A 36 -9.13 -3.27 -22.26
CA THR A 36 -8.08 -3.63 -21.30
C THR A 36 -8.18 -5.12 -20.98
N SER A 37 -7.10 -5.85 -21.26
CA SER A 37 -6.95 -7.26 -20.86
C SER A 37 -6.03 -7.33 -19.65
N ILE A 38 -6.47 -8.03 -18.61
CA ILE A 38 -5.74 -8.21 -17.34
C ILE A 38 -5.75 -9.70 -16.99
N GLN A 39 -4.59 -10.21 -16.55
CA GLN A 39 -4.47 -11.58 -16.06
C GLN A 39 -4.38 -11.60 -14.52
N ILE A 40 -5.06 -12.54 -13.88
CA ILE A 40 -5.03 -12.71 -12.44
C ILE A 40 -4.41 -14.07 -12.10
N LEU A 41 -3.33 -14.01 -11.32
CA LEU A 41 -2.51 -15.15 -10.90
C LEU A 41 -2.54 -15.30 -9.37
N SER A 42 -2.02 -16.44 -8.89
CA SER A 42 -1.76 -16.66 -7.47
C SER A 42 -0.45 -15.98 -7.06
N ALA A 43 -0.45 -15.33 -5.91
CA ALA A 43 0.77 -14.76 -5.33
C ALA A 43 1.67 -15.81 -4.66
N VAL A 44 1.25 -17.07 -4.51
CA VAL A 44 1.99 -18.09 -3.75
C VAL A 44 2.22 -19.38 -4.51
N VAL A 45 1.65 -19.51 -5.69
CA VAL A 45 1.87 -20.68 -6.56
C VAL A 45 2.15 -20.17 -7.96
N LYS A 46 3.36 -20.47 -8.46
CA LYS A 46 3.80 -20.05 -9.79
C LYS A 46 2.82 -20.54 -10.86
N ASP A 47 2.50 -19.69 -11.83
CA ASP A 47 1.65 -19.96 -13.02
C ASP A 47 0.21 -20.41 -12.68
N GLN A 48 -0.21 -20.30 -11.42
CA GLN A 48 -1.58 -20.65 -11.05
C GLN A 48 -2.53 -19.50 -11.41
N HIS A 49 -3.38 -19.74 -12.41
CA HIS A 49 -4.45 -18.83 -12.81
C HIS A 49 -5.57 -18.77 -11.78
N ILE A 50 -6.09 -17.59 -11.52
CA ILE A 50 -7.21 -17.37 -10.60
C ILE A 50 -8.48 -17.10 -11.40
N ALA A 51 -9.30 -18.14 -11.59
CA ALA A 51 -10.62 -18.04 -12.18
C ALA A 51 -11.66 -17.51 -11.18
N GLY A 52 -12.73 -16.88 -11.66
CA GLY A 52 -13.84 -16.43 -10.82
C GLY A 52 -13.52 -15.24 -9.92
N ALA A 53 -12.46 -14.51 -10.17
CA ALA A 53 -12.16 -13.24 -9.51
C ALA A 53 -12.93 -12.10 -10.20
N THR A 54 -13.54 -11.21 -9.41
CA THR A 54 -14.17 -9.99 -9.95
C THR A 54 -13.10 -8.92 -10.14
N VAL A 55 -12.91 -8.50 -11.39
CA VAL A 55 -12.00 -7.40 -11.77
C VAL A 55 -12.85 -6.18 -12.08
N ILE A 56 -12.58 -5.06 -11.42
CA ILE A 56 -13.28 -3.79 -11.57
C ILE A 56 -12.27 -2.75 -12.01
N MET A 57 -12.58 -2.00 -13.06
CA MET A 57 -11.85 -0.79 -13.42
C MET A 57 -12.69 0.43 -13.07
N GLN A 58 -12.03 1.39 -12.45
CA GLN A 58 -12.67 2.60 -11.94
C GLN A 58 -11.82 3.83 -12.26
N ASN A 59 -12.49 4.92 -12.64
CA ASN A 59 -11.90 6.24 -12.76
C ASN A 59 -12.86 7.26 -12.12
N ASN A 60 -12.31 8.31 -11.52
CA ASN A 60 -13.12 9.30 -10.83
C ASN A 60 -14.06 10.04 -11.79
N GLY A 61 -15.35 10.08 -11.46
CA GLY A 61 -16.38 10.69 -12.29
C GLY A 61 -16.88 9.86 -13.47
N ALA A 62 -16.36 8.61 -13.68
CA ALA A 62 -16.81 7.71 -14.73
C ALA A 62 -17.53 6.48 -14.16
N GLN A 63 -18.36 5.84 -14.98
CA GLN A 63 -19.01 4.58 -14.61
C GLN A 63 -17.99 3.45 -14.54
N SER A 64 -17.93 2.74 -13.42
CA SER A 64 -17.07 1.58 -13.24
C SER A 64 -17.50 0.43 -14.14
N THR A 65 -16.52 -0.29 -14.68
CA THR A 65 -16.72 -1.51 -15.45
C THR A 65 -16.20 -2.71 -14.66
N SER A 66 -16.93 -3.83 -14.70
CA SER A 66 -16.48 -5.05 -14.01
C SER A 66 -16.72 -6.30 -14.85
N VAL A 67 -15.83 -7.28 -14.68
CA VAL A 67 -15.91 -8.60 -15.32
C VAL A 67 -15.34 -9.66 -14.37
N THR A 68 -15.74 -10.90 -14.57
CA THR A 68 -15.18 -12.04 -13.81
C THR A 68 -14.13 -12.74 -14.66
N THR A 69 -13.00 -13.12 -14.06
CA THR A 69 -11.94 -13.86 -14.74
C THR A 69 -12.40 -15.24 -15.20
N ASN A 70 -11.98 -15.62 -16.41
CA ASN A 70 -12.22 -16.95 -16.98
C ASN A 70 -11.28 -18.02 -16.37
N ALA A 71 -11.33 -19.24 -16.89
CA ALA A 71 -10.50 -20.36 -16.43
C ALA A 71 -8.99 -20.11 -16.55
N SER A 72 -8.57 -19.27 -17.50
CA SER A 72 -7.17 -18.85 -17.67
C SER A 72 -6.82 -17.61 -16.85
N GLY A 73 -7.64 -17.20 -15.90
CA GLY A 73 -7.42 -16.00 -15.09
C GLY A 73 -7.57 -14.68 -15.85
N MET A 74 -8.05 -14.69 -17.08
CA MET A 74 -8.14 -13.50 -17.94
C MET A 74 -9.44 -12.73 -17.71
N ALA A 75 -9.33 -11.42 -17.62
CA ALA A 75 -10.40 -10.45 -17.57
C ALA A 75 -10.25 -9.46 -18.74
N ASN A 76 -11.25 -9.37 -19.61
CA ASN A 76 -11.30 -8.41 -20.72
C ASN A 76 -12.38 -7.37 -20.41
N LEU A 77 -11.96 -6.13 -20.20
CA LEU A 77 -12.84 -5.01 -19.86
C LEU A 77 -12.86 -3.98 -21.00
N SER A 78 -14.03 -3.44 -21.26
CA SER A 78 -14.18 -2.25 -22.11
C SER A 78 -14.52 -1.06 -21.23
N THR A 79 -13.68 -0.03 -21.25
CA THR A 79 -13.88 1.18 -20.43
C THR A 79 -14.15 2.38 -21.31
N THR A 80 -14.88 3.35 -20.80
CA THR A 80 -15.12 4.66 -21.42
C THR A 80 -14.12 5.72 -20.99
N PHE A 81 -13.11 5.34 -20.22
CA PHE A 81 -12.07 6.19 -19.67
C PHE A 81 -10.67 5.62 -19.96
N PRO A 82 -9.63 6.45 -20.01
CA PRO A 82 -8.29 6.05 -20.38
C PRO A 82 -7.61 5.19 -19.31
N ASP A 83 -6.70 4.31 -19.74
CA ASP A 83 -5.86 3.49 -18.87
C ASP A 83 -4.64 4.28 -18.38
N THR A 84 -4.84 5.19 -17.44
CA THR A 84 -3.82 6.06 -16.87
C THR A 84 -3.69 5.89 -15.35
N SER A 85 -2.72 6.56 -14.74
CA SER A 85 -2.52 6.56 -13.27
C SER A 85 -3.72 7.09 -12.45
N ASP A 86 -4.68 7.75 -13.10
CA ASP A 86 -5.91 8.24 -12.45
C ASP A 86 -7.00 7.16 -12.40
N SER A 87 -6.78 6.06 -13.12
CA SER A 87 -7.65 4.88 -13.10
C SER A 87 -7.13 3.85 -12.09
N LEU A 88 -8.05 3.08 -11.52
CA LEU A 88 -7.76 2.01 -10.57
C LEU A 88 -8.25 0.66 -11.12
N VAL A 89 -7.46 -0.38 -10.89
CA VAL A 89 -7.93 -1.75 -10.95
C VAL A 89 -8.18 -2.24 -9.52
N ILE A 90 -9.34 -2.88 -9.33
CA ILE A 90 -9.73 -3.51 -8.07
C ILE A 90 -10.04 -4.97 -8.38
N VAL A 91 -9.39 -5.90 -7.68
CA VAL A 91 -9.64 -7.33 -7.84
C VAL A 91 -10.11 -7.93 -6.53
N LYS A 92 -11.21 -8.68 -6.59
CA LYS A 92 -11.84 -9.29 -5.41
C LYS A 92 -12.12 -10.77 -5.65
N LYS A 93 -11.80 -11.59 -4.66
CA LYS A 93 -12.17 -13.01 -4.63
C LYS A 93 -12.28 -13.50 -3.18
N PRO A 94 -13.33 -14.26 -2.79
CA PRO A 94 -13.41 -14.86 -1.47
C PRO A 94 -12.16 -15.70 -1.13
N GLY A 95 -11.64 -15.55 0.09
CA GLY A 95 -10.43 -16.23 0.55
C GLY A 95 -9.12 -15.53 0.18
N TYR A 96 -9.19 -14.43 -0.57
CA TYR A 96 -8.04 -13.63 -0.98
C TYR A 96 -8.18 -12.19 -0.49
N SER A 97 -7.05 -11.55 -0.25
CA SER A 97 -7.00 -10.11 0.03
C SER A 97 -7.42 -9.31 -1.21
N ASN A 98 -8.20 -8.26 -1.01
CA ASN A 98 -8.55 -7.37 -2.11
C ASN A 98 -7.29 -6.67 -2.62
N LEU A 99 -7.11 -6.66 -3.94
CA LEU A 99 -6.07 -5.91 -4.62
C LEU A 99 -6.65 -4.59 -5.11
N VAL A 100 -5.93 -3.49 -4.89
CA VAL A 100 -6.22 -2.17 -5.45
C VAL A 100 -4.91 -1.59 -5.96
N ALA A 101 -4.83 -1.27 -7.25
CA ALA A 101 -3.64 -0.69 -7.85
C ALA A 101 -4.00 0.41 -8.85
N LYS A 102 -3.11 1.42 -8.96
CA LYS A 102 -3.19 2.43 -10.02
C LYS A 102 -2.78 1.82 -11.36
N CYS A 103 -3.47 2.23 -12.41
CA CYS A 103 -3.08 1.89 -13.79
C CYS A 103 -1.83 2.71 -14.24
N PRO A 104 -1.19 2.42 -15.39
CA PRO A 104 -1.72 1.61 -16.49
C PRO A 104 -1.83 0.13 -16.13
N CYS A 105 -2.90 -0.50 -16.62
CA CYS A 105 -3.30 -1.87 -16.28
C CYS A 105 -3.41 -2.80 -17.49
N LYS A 106 -3.49 -2.24 -18.68
CA LYS A 106 -3.64 -2.98 -19.94
C LYS A 106 -2.47 -3.92 -20.19
N GLY A 107 -2.78 -5.18 -20.38
CA GLY A 107 -1.79 -6.23 -20.60
C GLY A 107 -0.98 -6.61 -19.35
N MET A 108 -1.35 -6.10 -18.18
CA MET A 108 -0.66 -6.43 -16.92
C MET A 108 -1.18 -7.73 -16.32
N SER A 109 -0.28 -8.43 -15.63
CA SER A 109 -0.64 -9.49 -14.69
C SER A 109 -0.69 -8.93 -13.27
N TYR A 110 -1.63 -9.43 -12.48
CA TYR A 110 -1.75 -9.11 -11.05
C TYR A 110 -1.91 -10.39 -10.25
N ALA A 111 -1.25 -10.47 -9.10
CA ALA A 111 -1.37 -11.63 -8.24
C ALA A 111 -2.21 -11.36 -7.00
N LEU A 112 -3.16 -12.25 -6.73
CA LEU A 112 -3.96 -12.24 -5.52
C LEU A 112 -3.26 -13.01 -4.39
N SER A 113 -3.13 -12.38 -3.25
CA SER A 113 -2.62 -12.98 -2.02
C SER A 113 -3.74 -13.71 -1.28
N PRO A 114 -3.65 -15.04 -1.04
CA PRO A 114 -4.52 -15.69 -0.07
C PRO A 114 -4.40 -15.03 1.30
N HIS A 115 -5.47 -15.07 2.09
CA HIS A 115 -5.46 -14.53 3.44
C HIS A 115 -4.31 -15.16 4.26
N MET A 116 -3.62 -14.32 5.00
CA MET A 116 -2.58 -14.74 5.94
C MET A 116 -3.18 -14.85 7.34
N THR A 117 -2.79 -15.89 8.08
CA THR A 117 -3.25 -16.14 9.45
C THR A 117 -2.22 -15.79 10.52
N SER A 118 -0.96 -15.64 10.14
CA SER A 118 0.11 -15.22 11.05
C SER A 118 -0.12 -13.78 11.53
N LEU A 119 0.05 -13.52 12.83
CA LEU A 119 -0.09 -12.18 13.42
C LEU A 119 1.01 -11.21 12.98
N ASP A 120 2.21 -11.73 12.71
CA ASP A 120 3.41 -10.96 12.35
C ASP A 120 3.89 -11.23 10.94
N GLY A 121 3.12 -11.98 10.15
CA GLY A 121 3.44 -12.28 8.77
C GLY A 121 3.07 -11.14 7.84
N LEU A 122 3.80 -11.06 6.73
CA LEU A 122 3.48 -10.18 5.62
C LEU A 122 3.90 -10.81 4.30
N ARG A 123 3.25 -10.38 3.20
CA ARG A 123 3.59 -10.83 1.85
C ARG A 123 3.83 -9.62 0.96
N ILE A 124 4.92 -9.66 0.23
CA ILE A 124 5.36 -8.63 -0.70
C ILE A 124 5.23 -9.22 -2.10
N VAL A 125 4.44 -8.57 -2.94
CA VAL A 125 4.15 -9.02 -4.31
C VAL A 125 4.63 -7.95 -5.28
N LEU A 126 5.57 -8.31 -6.14
CA LEU A 126 6.06 -7.49 -7.25
C LEU A 126 5.33 -7.91 -8.52
N ASN A 127 4.76 -6.94 -9.23
CA ASN A 127 4.22 -7.08 -10.58
C ASN A 127 4.83 -6.00 -11.46
N TRP A 128 5.08 -6.29 -12.74
CA TRP A 128 5.61 -5.33 -13.70
C TRP A 128 5.02 -5.53 -15.10
N GLY A 129 5.47 -4.78 -16.09
CA GLY A 129 5.01 -4.87 -17.47
C GLY A 129 5.82 -5.85 -18.32
N ALA A 130 5.72 -5.72 -19.63
CA ALA A 130 6.40 -6.61 -20.57
C ALA A 130 7.93 -6.43 -20.60
N SER A 131 8.46 -5.34 -20.06
CA SER A 131 9.90 -5.05 -20.06
C SER A 131 10.29 -4.32 -18.77
N PRO A 132 11.45 -4.67 -18.17
CA PRO A 132 12.37 -5.76 -18.53
C PRO A 132 11.73 -7.14 -18.34
N ASN A 133 12.32 -8.18 -18.95
CA ASN A 133 11.80 -9.54 -18.83
C ASN A 133 11.93 -10.08 -17.40
N ASP A 134 12.95 -9.65 -16.68
CA ASP A 134 13.33 -10.21 -15.38
C ASP A 134 13.63 -9.09 -14.38
N LEU A 135 12.78 -9.00 -13.36
CA LEU A 135 12.94 -8.12 -12.20
C LEU A 135 12.98 -8.98 -10.93
N ASP A 136 14.10 -8.95 -10.24
CA ASP A 136 14.33 -9.71 -9.02
C ASP A 136 13.89 -8.98 -7.76
N SER A 137 13.17 -9.68 -6.89
CA SER A 137 12.87 -9.28 -5.52
C SER A 137 14.02 -9.65 -4.59
N HIS A 138 14.45 -8.70 -3.78
CA HIS A 138 15.47 -8.88 -2.76
C HIS A 138 14.96 -8.45 -1.39
N LEU A 139 15.02 -9.34 -0.41
CA LEU A 139 14.75 -9.03 0.99
C LEU A 139 16.02 -9.28 1.80
N VAL A 140 16.47 -8.23 2.48
CA VAL A 140 17.71 -8.28 3.28
C VAL A 140 17.39 -7.92 4.73
N PHE A 141 17.87 -8.73 5.68
CA PHE A 141 17.74 -8.51 7.12
C PHE A 141 18.77 -9.34 7.88
N GLU A 142 19.34 -8.79 8.95
CA GLU A 142 20.42 -9.46 9.68
C GLU A 142 21.52 -9.93 8.71
N ASP A 143 21.87 -11.23 8.74
CA ASP A 143 22.81 -11.88 7.81
C ASP A 143 22.08 -12.64 6.69
N GLU A 144 20.77 -12.41 6.52
CA GLU A 144 19.92 -13.07 5.54
C GLU A 144 19.72 -12.21 4.29
N HIS A 145 19.75 -12.85 3.14
CA HIS A 145 19.41 -12.27 1.85
C HIS A 145 18.56 -13.26 1.06
N ILE A 146 17.26 -12.97 0.93
CA ILE A 146 16.30 -13.79 0.18
C ILE A 146 16.19 -13.20 -1.23
N TYR A 147 16.44 -14.04 -2.24
CA TYR A 147 16.37 -13.72 -3.66
C TYR A 147 16.36 -15.04 -4.47
N PHE A 148 16.33 -15.01 -5.80
CA PHE A 148 16.13 -16.18 -6.68
C PHE A 148 17.09 -17.33 -6.43
N ASP A 149 18.37 -17.08 -6.11
CA ASP A 149 19.40 -18.10 -5.87
C ASP A 149 19.41 -18.58 -4.40
N ARG A 150 18.80 -17.84 -3.50
CA ARG A 150 18.59 -18.16 -2.08
C ARG A 150 17.13 -17.94 -1.68
N LYS A 151 16.24 -18.78 -2.26
CA LYS A 151 14.78 -18.65 -2.10
C LYS A 151 14.30 -18.86 -0.66
N ASN A 152 14.98 -19.71 0.08
CA ASN A 152 14.70 -19.94 1.50
C ASN A 152 15.87 -19.40 2.32
N GLY A 153 15.58 -18.63 3.34
CA GLY A 153 16.56 -18.25 4.34
C GLY A 153 17.00 -19.42 5.20
N SER A 154 17.80 -19.14 6.22
CA SER A 154 18.09 -20.14 7.27
C SER A 154 16.77 -20.60 7.92
N THR A 155 16.79 -21.71 8.64
CA THR A 155 15.59 -22.27 9.31
C THR A 155 14.91 -21.24 10.25
N SER A 156 15.68 -20.28 10.77
CA SER A 156 15.19 -19.21 11.63
C SER A 156 14.72 -17.97 10.88
N ALA A 157 15.02 -17.84 9.57
CA ALA A 157 14.74 -16.63 8.81
C ALA A 157 13.23 -16.32 8.70
N ASN A 158 12.38 -17.37 8.72
CA ASN A 158 10.93 -17.25 8.58
C ASN A 158 10.50 -16.42 7.36
N ALA A 159 11.30 -16.46 6.29
CA ALA A 159 11.05 -15.73 5.05
C ALA A 159 11.49 -16.57 3.85
N ASN A 160 10.73 -16.50 2.76
CA ASN A 160 10.97 -17.22 1.52
C ASN A 160 10.49 -16.45 0.30
N LEU A 161 11.12 -16.71 -0.85
CA LEU A 161 10.66 -16.34 -2.17
C LEU A 161 9.70 -17.42 -2.67
N ASP A 162 8.39 -17.17 -2.62
CA ASP A 162 7.35 -18.14 -2.99
C ASP A 162 7.27 -18.33 -4.50
N VAL A 163 7.33 -17.23 -5.23
CA VAL A 163 7.22 -17.17 -6.70
C VAL A 163 8.40 -16.37 -7.23
N ASP A 164 9.03 -16.88 -8.26
CA ASP A 164 10.15 -16.33 -8.99
C ASP A 164 9.82 -16.41 -10.48
N ASP A 165 9.69 -15.26 -11.13
CA ASP A 165 9.25 -15.12 -12.51
C ASP A 165 10.33 -14.44 -13.35
N THR A 166 10.70 -15.04 -14.47
CA THR A 166 11.81 -14.61 -15.33
C THR A 166 11.39 -14.26 -16.75
N ASP A 167 10.07 -14.27 -17.04
CA ASP A 167 9.55 -14.13 -18.42
C ASP A 167 8.53 -13.01 -18.62
N SER A 168 8.65 -11.93 -17.83
CA SER A 168 7.82 -10.72 -17.84
C SER A 168 6.54 -10.80 -17.03
N PHE A 169 6.01 -9.62 -16.68
CA PHE A 169 4.75 -9.37 -15.97
C PHE A 169 4.73 -9.77 -14.50
N GLY A 170 5.57 -10.74 -14.06
CA GLY A 170 5.52 -11.30 -12.73
C GLY A 170 4.31 -12.22 -12.51
N PRO A 171 4.01 -12.59 -11.29
CA PRO A 171 4.50 -11.98 -10.04
C PRO A 171 5.83 -12.55 -9.57
N GLU A 172 6.56 -11.75 -8.81
CA GLU A 172 7.49 -12.28 -7.80
C GLU A 172 6.95 -12.03 -6.40
N THR A 173 7.13 -13.00 -5.52
CA THR A 173 6.53 -12.92 -4.20
C THR A 173 7.48 -13.37 -3.11
N ILE A 174 7.69 -12.50 -2.11
CA ILE A 174 8.36 -12.85 -0.87
C ILE A 174 7.34 -12.86 0.26
N THR A 175 7.28 -13.97 1.02
CA THR A 175 6.52 -14.07 2.26
C THR A 175 7.47 -14.07 3.45
N ILE A 176 7.18 -13.22 4.44
CA ILE A 176 7.73 -13.31 5.79
C ILE A 176 6.64 -13.94 6.65
N GLU A 177 6.88 -15.16 7.15
CA GLU A 177 5.93 -15.90 7.98
C GLU A 177 5.83 -15.30 9.38
N LYS A 178 6.96 -14.92 9.94
CA LYS A 178 7.05 -14.25 11.24
C LYS A 178 8.24 -13.29 11.26
N LYS A 179 7.95 -12.00 11.44
CA LYS A 179 8.99 -10.99 11.56
C LYS A 179 9.78 -11.14 12.88
N HIS A 180 11.09 -11.03 12.81
CA HIS A 180 11.94 -10.99 14.00
C HIS A 180 11.78 -9.64 14.72
N VAL A 181 11.61 -9.72 16.03
CA VAL A 181 11.47 -8.52 16.88
C VAL A 181 12.81 -7.80 16.95
N GLY A 182 12.81 -6.49 16.74
CA GLY A 182 14.02 -5.67 16.79
C GLY A 182 14.84 -5.65 15.50
N THR A 183 14.48 -6.45 14.48
CA THR A 183 15.21 -6.57 13.22
C THR A 183 14.65 -5.63 12.16
N ASN A 184 15.55 -4.89 11.50
CA ASN A 184 15.23 -4.13 10.30
C ASN A 184 15.26 -5.03 9.06
N TYR A 185 14.30 -4.84 8.17
CA TYR A 185 14.22 -5.49 6.86
C TYR A 185 14.26 -4.43 5.78
N VAL A 186 14.99 -4.70 4.69
CA VAL A 186 15.03 -3.84 3.51
C VAL A 186 14.55 -4.64 2.31
N TYR A 187 13.59 -4.09 1.58
CA TYR A 187 13.11 -4.69 0.34
C TYR A 187 13.53 -3.84 -0.85
N ALA A 188 14.09 -4.49 -1.86
CA ALA A 188 14.53 -3.86 -3.09
C ALA A 188 14.13 -4.70 -4.31
N VAL A 189 14.06 -4.05 -5.47
CA VAL A 189 13.82 -4.66 -6.79
C VAL A 189 15.03 -4.37 -7.68
N HIS A 190 15.58 -5.40 -8.29
CA HIS A 190 16.73 -5.31 -9.17
C HIS A 190 16.36 -5.68 -10.62
N ASP A 191 16.77 -4.89 -11.56
CA ASP A 191 16.65 -5.20 -12.99
C ASP A 191 17.81 -6.13 -13.40
N PHE A 192 17.56 -7.43 -13.36
CA PHE A 192 18.56 -8.46 -13.64
C PHE A 192 19.11 -8.36 -15.06
N ILE A 193 18.27 -8.06 -16.02
CA ILE A 193 18.68 -7.95 -17.43
C ILE A 193 19.68 -6.80 -17.62
N ASN A 194 19.45 -5.67 -16.94
CA ASN A 194 20.28 -4.46 -17.06
C ASN A 194 21.22 -4.26 -15.84
N ARG A 195 21.57 -5.33 -15.13
CA ARG A 195 22.34 -5.28 -13.86
C ARG A 195 23.72 -4.64 -13.94
N THR A 196 24.26 -4.48 -15.15
CA THR A 196 25.56 -3.83 -15.39
C THR A 196 25.43 -2.42 -15.96
N ASP A 197 24.22 -1.97 -16.31
CA ASP A 197 23.94 -0.63 -16.81
C ASP A 197 23.45 0.27 -15.69
N THR A 198 24.38 1.03 -15.09
CA THR A 198 24.09 1.96 -13.99
C THR A 198 23.25 3.17 -14.41
N SER A 199 23.06 3.38 -15.71
CA SER A 199 22.27 4.48 -16.29
C SER A 199 20.98 4.02 -16.95
N SER A 200 20.64 2.74 -16.81
CA SER A 200 19.44 2.12 -17.35
C SER A 200 18.17 2.91 -16.99
N ILE A 201 17.25 2.99 -17.94
CA ILE A 201 15.92 3.57 -17.74
C ILE A 201 14.82 2.48 -17.72
N TYR A 202 15.16 1.23 -18.00
CA TYR A 202 14.20 0.15 -18.16
C TYR A 202 13.40 -0.12 -16.88
N LEU A 203 14.08 -0.13 -15.73
CA LEU A 203 13.39 -0.28 -14.43
C LEU A 203 12.36 0.83 -14.19
N ALA A 204 12.70 2.09 -14.47
CA ALA A 204 11.78 3.22 -14.32
C ALA A 204 10.56 3.14 -15.27
N HIS A 205 10.71 2.48 -16.42
CA HIS A 205 9.63 2.31 -17.41
C HIS A 205 8.91 0.95 -17.32
N SER A 206 9.29 0.10 -16.39
CA SER A 206 8.73 -1.26 -16.21
C SER A 206 7.26 -1.29 -15.78
N ASN A 207 6.68 -0.19 -15.32
CA ASN A 207 5.40 -0.12 -14.63
C ASN A 207 5.35 -1.00 -13.37
N ALA A 208 6.50 -1.29 -12.76
CA ALA A 208 6.59 -2.13 -11.58
C ALA A 208 5.78 -1.55 -10.42
N LYS A 209 5.10 -2.46 -9.72
CA LYS A 209 4.26 -2.19 -8.55
C LYS A 209 4.61 -3.21 -7.47
N VAL A 210 4.87 -2.73 -6.28
CA VAL A 210 5.09 -3.57 -5.10
C VAL A 210 3.91 -3.42 -4.17
N LEU A 211 3.21 -4.53 -3.92
CA LEU A 211 2.01 -4.59 -3.11
C LEU A 211 2.31 -5.38 -1.85
N VAL A 212 2.03 -4.80 -0.68
CA VAL A 212 2.32 -5.43 0.62
C VAL A 212 1.02 -5.78 1.32
N TYR A 213 0.90 -7.06 1.68
CA TYR A 213 -0.27 -7.62 2.34
C TYR A 213 0.05 -8.02 3.78
N ILE A 214 -0.89 -7.76 4.68
CA ILE A 214 -0.91 -8.23 6.07
C ILE A 214 -2.31 -8.76 6.35
N GLY A 215 -2.40 -9.99 6.87
CA GLY A 215 -3.70 -10.62 7.15
C GLY A 215 -4.56 -10.73 5.90
N GLN A 216 -5.65 -9.96 5.85
CA GLN A 216 -6.61 -9.92 4.73
C GLN A 216 -6.50 -8.63 3.91
N SER A 217 -5.53 -7.79 4.19
CA SER A 217 -5.46 -6.44 3.66
C SER A 217 -4.21 -6.16 2.85
N LEU A 218 -4.40 -5.47 1.73
CA LEU A 218 -3.37 -4.67 1.10
C LEU A 218 -3.12 -3.43 1.99
N VAL A 219 -1.92 -3.31 2.57
CA VAL A 219 -1.57 -2.23 3.52
C VAL A 219 -0.66 -1.17 2.91
N ARG A 220 0.08 -1.51 1.84
CA ARG A 220 0.97 -0.61 1.11
C ARG A 220 0.99 -0.93 -0.37
N SER A 221 1.12 0.11 -1.19
CA SER A 221 1.34 0.02 -2.63
C SER A 221 2.43 1.00 -3.02
N TYR A 222 3.47 0.48 -3.66
CA TYR A 222 4.58 1.27 -4.18
C TYR A 222 4.59 1.19 -5.69
N TYR A 223 4.95 2.29 -6.32
CA TYR A 223 5.04 2.41 -7.77
C TYR A 223 6.44 2.86 -8.13
N VAL A 224 7.04 2.22 -9.11
CA VAL A 224 8.42 2.54 -9.53
C VAL A 224 8.54 4.01 -9.93
N PRO A 225 9.57 4.75 -9.45
CA PRO A 225 9.81 6.13 -9.84
C PRO A 225 10.12 6.26 -11.33
N LYS A 226 9.30 7.00 -12.08
CA LYS A 226 9.38 7.06 -13.56
C LYS A 226 10.49 7.95 -14.12
N ASN A 227 11.00 8.90 -13.35
CA ASN A 227 11.98 9.89 -13.80
C ASN A 227 13.39 9.64 -13.24
N ALA A 228 13.71 8.39 -12.94
CA ALA A 228 14.99 7.99 -12.36
C ALA A 228 15.79 7.10 -13.32
N LYS A 229 17.10 7.06 -13.14
CA LYS A 229 18.03 6.18 -13.84
C LYS A 229 18.68 5.24 -12.85
N GLY A 230 18.88 4.00 -13.27
CA GLY A 230 19.50 2.96 -12.48
C GLY A 230 18.78 1.63 -12.65
N ASN A 231 19.30 0.64 -11.98
CA ASN A 231 18.88 -0.76 -12.08
C ASN A 231 18.51 -1.37 -10.71
N LEU A 232 18.60 -0.62 -9.62
CA LEU A 232 18.20 -1.04 -8.28
C LEU A 232 17.20 -0.05 -7.69
N TRP A 233 15.98 -0.50 -7.41
CA TRP A 233 14.93 0.24 -6.72
C TRP A 233 14.85 -0.22 -5.27
N THR A 234 15.38 0.58 -4.34
CA THR A 234 15.15 0.35 -2.91
C THR A 234 13.78 0.90 -2.55
N VAL A 235 12.85 0.00 -2.20
CA VAL A 235 11.43 0.32 -2.08
C VAL A 235 11.08 0.84 -0.69
N PHE A 236 11.38 0.04 0.34
CA PHE A 236 11.09 0.40 1.72
C PHE A 236 12.00 -0.33 2.71
N ARG A 237 12.01 0.18 3.94
CA ARG A 237 12.52 -0.49 5.13
C ARG A 237 11.37 -0.82 6.07
N ILE A 238 11.42 -2.00 6.72
CA ILE A 238 10.60 -2.28 7.90
C ILE A 238 11.53 -2.18 9.11
N THR A 239 11.19 -1.33 10.07
CA THR A 239 12.00 -1.15 11.27
C THR A 239 11.87 -2.33 12.25
N GLY A 240 12.75 -2.42 13.22
CA GLY A 240 12.67 -3.41 14.29
C GLY A 240 11.32 -3.43 15.00
N GLU A 241 10.66 -2.29 15.10
CA GLU A 241 9.31 -2.14 15.66
C GLU A 241 8.20 -2.54 14.68
N GLY A 242 8.53 -2.82 13.40
CA GLY A 242 7.56 -3.22 12.35
C GLY A 242 6.90 -2.04 11.64
N GLU A 243 7.50 -0.85 11.71
CA GLU A 243 7.07 0.32 10.92
C GLU A 243 7.60 0.24 9.50
N PHE A 244 6.75 0.57 8.51
CA PHE A 244 7.17 0.76 7.13
C PHE A 244 7.68 2.19 6.95
N GLN A 245 8.90 2.32 6.44
CA GLN A 245 9.53 3.58 6.05
C GLN A 245 9.82 3.55 4.56
N ASP A 246 9.18 4.47 3.84
CA ASP A 246 9.20 4.52 2.38
C ASP A 246 10.53 5.14 1.92
N ILE A 247 11.36 4.37 1.22
CA ILE A 247 12.62 4.83 0.62
C ILE A 247 12.37 5.27 -0.81
N ASN A 248 11.77 4.40 -1.60
CA ASN A 248 11.27 4.63 -2.95
C ASN A 248 12.27 5.33 -3.90
N THR A 249 13.52 4.90 -3.90
CA THR A 249 14.60 5.49 -4.71
C THR A 249 15.20 4.48 -5.67
N ILE A 250 15.55 4.94 -6.89
CA ILE A 250 16.33 4.16 -7.85
C ILE A 250 17.78 4.65 -7.84
N GLN A 251 18.71 3.71 -7.87
CA GLN A 251 20.14 3.96 -8.02
C GLN A 251 20.76 3.03 -9.07
N GLY A 252 21.82 3.51 -9.73
CA GLY A 252 22.61 2.70 -10.64
C GLY A 252 23.72 1.99 -9.87
N ILE A 253 23.72 0.66 -9.93
CA ILE A 253 24.77 -0.18 -9.33
C ILE A 253 25.38 -1.11 -10.38
N ASN A 254 26.64 -1.47 -10.17
CA ASN A 254 27.30 -2.51 -10.93
C ASN A 254 27.66 -3.65 -9.95
N ALA A 255 26.63 -4.43 -9.60
CA ALA A 255 26.78 -5.53 -8.67
C ALA A 255 26.01 -6.75 -9.16
N GLN A 256 26.57 -7.94 -8.92
CA GLN A 256 25.86 -9.18 -9.12
C GLN A 256 24.83 -9.36 -7.96
N PRO A 257 23.73 -10.09 -8.18
CA PRO A 257 22.66 -10.24 -7.19
C PRO A 257 23.13 -10.62 -5.77
N PRO A 258 24.09 -11.56 -5.57
CA PRO A 258 24.59 -11.86 -4.23
C PRO A 258 25.24 -10.67 -3.51
N ASN A 259 25.78 -9.71 -4.25
CA ASN A 259 26.52 -8.56 -3.72
C ASN A 259 25.66 -7.30 -3.52
N LEU A 260 24.35 -7.39 -3.78
CA LEU A 260 23.40 -6.28 -3.55
C LEU A 260 23.30 -5.85 -2.08
N LEU A 261 23.64 -6.77 -1.16
CA LEU A 261 23.68 -6.47 0.27
C LEU A 261 24.42 -5.18 0.58
N GLY A 262 25.59 -4.97 -0.03
CA GLY A 262 26.39 -3.74 0.15
C GLY A 262 25.67 -2.45 -0.27
N SER A 263 24.80 -2.53 -1.27
CA SER A 263 24.07 -1.35 -1.80
C SER A 263 22.88 -0.94 -0.94
N VAL A 264 22.30 -1.88 -0.15
CA VAL A 264 21.11 -1.64 0.68
C VAL A 264 21.41 -1.69 2.18
N SER A 265 22.57 -2.16 2.59
CA SER A 265 22.95 -2.38 4.00
C SER A 265 22.88 -1.12 4.86
N THR A 266 23.11 0.05 4.27
CA THR A 266 22.96 1.34 4.95
C THR A 266 21.57 1.50 5.57
N TYR A 267 20.52 0.95 4.94
CA TYR A 267 19.16 1.02 5.45
C TYR A 267 18.84 -0.03 6.52
N LEU A 268 19.73 -1.01 6.75
CA LEU A 268 19.62 -1.93 7.88
C LEU A 268 20.02 -1.26 9.19
N ASP A 269 20.89 -0.21 9.13
CA ASP A 269 21.21 0.57 10.32
C ASP A 269 20.01 1.42 10.77
N SER A 270 19.58 1.21 12.02
CA SER A 270 18.47 1.96 12.64
C SER A 270 18.72 3.47 12.70
N ASN A 271 20.00 3.89 12.72
CA ASN A 271 20.39 5.31 12.77
C ASN A 271 20.26 6.01 11.42
N THR A 272 20.19 5.25 10.31
CA THR A 272 19.99 5.83 8.99
C THR A 272 18.62 6.48 8.92
N GLN A 273 18.59 7.79 8.70
CA GLN A 273 17.35 8.54 8.55
C GLN A 273 16.74 8.26 7.17
N VAL A 274 15.47 7.90 7.18
CA VAL A 274 14.62 7.87 5.97
C VAL A 274 13.72 9.09 6.03
N GLU A 275 13.77 9.94 5.02
CA GLU A 275 12.96 11.16 5.00
C GLU A 275 11.47 10.80 4.93
N ALA A 276 10.71 11.33 5.88
CA ALA A 276 9.26 11.21 5.85
C ALA A 276 8.69 12.05 4.70
N GLN A 277 7.71 11.52 4.00
CA GLN A 277 7.01 12.26 2.95
C GLN A 277 6.37 13.53 3.54
N ARG A 278 6.63 14.68 2.94
CA ARG A 278 6.05 15.96 3.37
C ARG A 278 4.59 16.03 2.94
N VAL A 279 3.71 16.29 3.90
CA VAL A 279 2.27 16.46 3.68
C VAL A 279 1.94 17.96 3.80
N SER A 280 1.07 18.47 2.94
CA SER A 280 0.65 19.87 3.03
C SER A 280 -0.25 20.11 4.25
N ALA A 281 -0.31 21.36 4.73
CA ALA A 281 -1.21 21.71 5.84
C ALA A 281 -2.70 21.49 5.48
N ALA A 282 -3.08 21.68 4.22
CA ALA A 282 -4.44 21.43 3.74
C ALA A 282 -4.78 19.93 3.76
N ASP A 283 -3.83 19.08 3.37
CA ASP A 283 -3.99 17.63 3.41
C ASP A 283 -4.08 17.13 4.86
N THR A 284 -3.25 17.64 5.76
CA THR A 284 -3.32 17.31 7.20
C THR A 284 -4.67 17.70 7.80
N GLN A 285 -5.24 18.86 7.41
CA GLN A 285 -6.57 19.26 7.87
C GLN A 285 -7.66 18.34 7.32
N SER A 286 -7.59 17.96 6.04
CA SER A 286 -8.53 17.04 5.39
C SER A 286 -8.47 15.66 6.03
N ALA A 287 -7.27 15.15 6.30
CA ALA A 287 -7.06 13.88 7.01
C ALA A 287 -7.65 13.91 8.42
N THR A 288 -7.46 15.01 9.15
CA THR A 288 -8.01 15.19 10.50
C THR A 288 -9.54 15.16 10.49
N GLU A 289 -10.19 15.79 9.51
CA GLU A 289 -11.65 15.78 9.37
C GLU A 289 -12.17 14.36 9.05
N LEU A 290 -11.49 13.61 8.16
CA LEU A 290 -11.82 12.21 7.88
C LEU A 290 -11.64 11.32 9.12
N ASN A 291 -10.57 11.51 9.86
CA ASN A 291 -10.38 10.80 11.13
C ASN A 291 -11.56 11.04 12.09
N ARG A 292 -12.02 12.29 12.23
CA ARG A 292 -13.17 12.66 13.08
C ARG A 292 -14.47 12.00 12.59
N LYS A 293 -14.69 11.88 11.27
CA LYS A 293 -15.83 11.13 10.71
C LYS A 293 -15.73 9.64 11.05
N GLY A 294 -14.54 9.08 11.00
CA GLY A 294 -14.26 7.71 11.43
C GLY A 294 -14.58 7.48 12.90
N GLU A 295 -14.20 8.39 13.79
CA GLU A 295 -14.52 8.34 15.22
C GLU A 295 -16.04 8.35 15.46
N ALA A 296 -16.77 9.24 14.77
CA ALA A 296 -18.22 9.28 14.84
C ALA A 296 -18.87 7.97 14.39
N ALA A 297 -18.43 7.40 13.27
CA ALA A 297 -18.91 6.10 12.78
C ALA A 297 -18.59 4.96 13.77
N TYR A 298 -17.40 4.94 14.35
CA TYR A 298 -17.00 3.96 15.37
C TYR A 298 -17.91 3.99 16.60
N HIS A 299 -18.20 5.18 17.12
CA HIS A 299 -19.08 5.35 18.28
C HIS A 299 -20.54 4.99 17.98
N GLN A 300 -20.98 5.08 16.71
CA GLN A 300 -22.29 4.60 16.26
C GLN A 300 -22.33 3.09 16.04
N GLY A 301 -21.22 2.39 16.19
CA GLY A 301 -21.14 0.95 15.93
C GLY A 301 -20.92 0.57 14.46
N ASN A 302 -20.77 1.54 13.57
CA ASN A 302 -20.53 1.34 12.13
C ASN A 302 -19.02 1.12 11.89
N ILE A 303 -18.50 -0.04 12.34
CA ILE A 303 -17.05 -0.29 12.44
C ILE A 303 -16.39 -0.36 11.05
N GLU A 304 -17.03 -1.02 10.07
CA GLU A 304 -16.52 -1.08 8.69
C GLU A 304 -16.40 0.33 8.09
N THR A 305 -17.43 1.15 8.23
CA THR A 305 -17.42 2.54 7.77
C THR A 305 -16.33 3.36 8.46
N SER A 306 -16.10 3.12 9.75
CA SER A 306 -15.03 3.80 10.48
C SER A 306 -13.65 3.44 9.93
N THR A 307 -13.40 2.15 9.58
CA THR A 307 -12.13 1.75 8.97
C THR A 307 -11.88 2.44 7.65
N GLU A 308 -12.93 2.64 6.85
CA GLU A 308 -12.82 3.30 5.56
C GLU A 308 -12.44 4.78 5.71
N TYR A 309 -13.06 5.52 6.63
CA TYR A 309 -12.69 6.90 6.91
C TYR A 309 -11.26 7.04 7.46
N TYR A 310 -10.82 6.13 8.36
CA TYR A 310 -9.44 6.15 8.84
C TYR A 310 -8.43 5.85 7.74
N ARG A 311 -8.73 4.93 6.82
CA ARG A 311 -7.88 4.64 5.67
C ARG A 311 -7.78 5.83 4.72
N GLN A 312 -8.91 6.49 4.39
CA GLN A 312 -8.89 7.71 3.59
C GLN A 312 -8.06 8.83 4.25
N ALA A 313 -8.13 8.98 5.58
CA ALA A 313 -7.29 9.92 6.31
C ALA A 313 -5.80 9.60 6.14
N ILE A 314 -5.43 8.32 6.25
CA ILE A 314 -4.06 7.82 6.09
C ILE A 314 -3.57 7.94 4.65
N ASP A 315 -4.43 7.76 3.66
CA ASP A 315 -4.10 7.92 2.24
C ASP A 315 -3.76 9.37 1.89
N ILE A 316 -4.39 10.35 2.58
CA ILE A 316 -4.10 11.78 2.43
C ILE A 316 -2.87 12.18 3.24
N ASP A 317 -2.79 11.75 4.51
CA ASP A 317 -1.67 12.03 5.41
C ASP A 317 -1.17 10.72 6.02
N SER A 318 -0.15 10.14 5.38
CA SER A 318 0.48 8.90 5.83
C SER A 318 1.19 9.02 7.19
N ASN A 319 1.32 10.24 7.73
CA ASN A 319 1.91 10.53 9.03
C ASN A 319 0.86 10.79 10.14
N HIS A 320 -0.42 10.60 9.84
CA HIS A 320 -1.51 10.85 10.79
C HIS A 320 -1.60 9.75 11.88
N GLY A 321 -0.77 9.85 12.91
CA GLY A 321 -0.65 8.81 13.96
C GLY A 321 -1.96 8.47 14.68
N GLN A 322 -2.85 9.46 14.91
CA GLN A 322 -4.15 9.22 15.53
C GLN A 322 -5.07 8.35 14.65
N ALA A 323 -5.07 8.57 13.34
CA ALA A 323 -5.86 7.76 12.41
C ALA A 323 -5.40 6.28 12.42
N TYR A 324 -4.09 6.03 12.49
CA TYR A 324 -3.58 4.67 12.66
C TYR A 324 -3.98 4.03 14.00
N SER A 325 -3.95 4.78 15.10
CA SER A 325 -4.39 4.27 16.41
C SER A 325 -5.86 3.87 16.39
N ASN A 326 -6.71 4.72 15.82
CA ASN A 326 -8.15 4.48 15.67
C ASN A 326 -8.45 3.32 14.73
N LEU A 327 -7.71 3.21 13.62
CA LEU A 327 -7.80 2.09 12.68
C LEU A 327 -7.42 0.77 13.36
N GLY A 328 -6.40 0.77 14.21
CA GLY A 328 -6.01 -0.40 15.00
C GLY A 328 -7.12 -0.90 15.92
N LEU A 329 -7.83 0.02 16.59
CA LEU A 329 -9.00 -0.31 17.41
C LEU A 329 -10.17 -0.87 16.58
N ALA A 330 -10.44 -0.26 15.43
CA ALA A 330 -11.50 -0.70 14.53
C ALA A 330 -11.21 -2.10 13.95
N TYR A 331 -9.98 -2.36 13.51
CA TYR A 331 -9.55 -3.69 13.06
C TYR A 331 -9.66 -4.74 14.17
N GLN A 332 -9.29 -4.40 15.41
CA GLN A 332 -9.46 -5.32 16.54
C GLN A 332 -10.93 -5.67 16.78
N LYS A 333 -11.84 -4.69 16.66
CA LYS A 333 -13.29 -4.92 16.75
C LYS A 333 -13.83 -5.86 15.65
N LEU A 334 -13.25 -5.80 14.46
CA LEU A 334 -13.59 -6.65 13.32
C LEU A 334 -12.91 -8.02 13.35
N GLY A 335 -12.10 -8.32 14.38
CA GLY A 335 -11.32 -9.56 14.45
C GLY A 335 -10.12 -9.62 13.49
N ARG A 336 -9.77 -8.51 12.84
CA ARG A 336 -8.65 -8.37 11.90
C ARG A 336 -7.37 -8.08 12.67
N THR A 337 -6.87 -9.10 13.35
CA THR A 337 -5.84 -8.97 14.40
C THR A 337 -4.47 -8.58 13.86
N SER A 338 -4.05 -9.13 12.72
CA SER A 338 -2.75 -8.80 12.11
C SER A 338 -2.71 -7.35 11.64
N GLU A 339 -3.79 -6.88 11.01
CA GLU A 339 -3.94 -5.49 10.59
C GLU A 339 -4.01 -4.53 11.80
N ALA A 340 -4.65 -4.97 12.89
CA ALA A 340 -4.69 -4.18 14.12
C ALA A 340 -3.30 -4.01 14.72
N ILE A 341 -2.46 -5.05 14.74
CA ILE A 341 -1.06 -4.98 15.16
C ILE A 341 -0.28 -4.00 14.29
N TRP A 342 -0.39 -4.14 12.96
CA TRP A 342 0.28 -3.23 12.01
C TRP A 342 -0.12 -1.77 12.25
N ALA A 343 -1.40 -1.47 12.35
CA ALA A 343 -1.87 -0.11 12.55
C ALA A 343 -1.40 0.48 13.90
N ASN A 344 -1.44 -0.31 14.98
CA ASN A 344 -0.93 0.12 16.29
C ASN A 344 0.60 0.36 16.27
N ARG A 345 1.39 -0.47 15.55
CA ARG A 345 2.84 -0.24 15.38
C ARG A 345 3.11 1.08 14.68
N LYS A 346 2.36 1.39 13.61
CA LYS A 346 2.48 2.66 12.91
C LYS A 346 2.09 3.85 13.81
N ALA A 347 1.04 3.70 14.62
CA ALA A 347 0.67 4.71 15.61
C ALA A 347 1.78 4.96 16.67
N ILE A 348 2.47 3.90 17.12
CA ILE A 348 3.61 4.02 18.04
C ILE A 348 4.74 4.83 17.40
N ALA A 349 5.11 4.51 16.17
CA ALA A 349 6.20 5.15 15.46
C ALA A 349 5.94 6.64 15.17
N LEU A 350 4.68 6.97 14.85
CA LEU A 350 4.26 8.35 14.53
C LEU A 350 3.88 9.18 15.75
N ALA A 351 3.85 8.60 16.94
CA ALA A 351 3.44 9.31 18.14
C ALA A 351 4.43 10.43 18.51
N HIS A 352 3.99 11.67 18.45
CA HIS A 352 4.77 12.88 18.79
C HIS A 352 3.97 13.85 19.65
N GLY A 353 4.64 14.89 20.14
CA GLY A 353 4.03 15.93 20.97
C GLY A 353 3.71 15.46 22.41
N SER A 354 2.94 16.26 23.14
CA SER A 354 2.67 16.07 24.58
C SER A 354 1.95 14.78 24.96
N ASN A 355 1.18 14.21 24.02
CA ASN A 355 0.41 12.99 24.21
C ASN A 355 1.09 11.72 23.65
N ALA A 356 2.31 11.83 23.16
CA ALA A 356 3.02 10.73 22.49
C ALA A 356 3.10 9.46 23.36
N ASN A 357 3.43 9.63 24.64
CA ASN A 357 3.51 8.53 25.60
C ASN A 357 2.14 7.85 25.84
N ILE A 358 1.04 8.60 25.76
CA ILE A 358 -0.31 8.05 25.90
C ILE A 358 -0.65 7.20 24.68
N VAL A 359 -0.38 7.72 23.47
CA VAL A 359 -0.62 7.00 22.21
C VAL A 359 0.22 5.73 22.17
N ARG A 360 1.52 5.80 22.46
CA ARG A 360 2.39 4.61 22.49
C ARG A 360 1.93 3.60 23.53
N ALA A 361 1.63 4.03 24.75
CA ALA A 361 1.18 3.13 25.81
C ALA A 361 -0.11 2.39 25.44
N SER A 362 -1.10 3.09 24.89
CA SER A 362 -2.37 2.49 24.48
C SER A 362 -2.20 1.53 23.31
N SER A 363 -1.38 1.88 22.34
CA SER A 363 -1.09 1.03 21.17
C SER A 363 -0.32 -0.23 21.58
N TYR A 364 0.70 -0.13 22.42
CA TYR A 364 1.37 -1.31 22.99
C TYR A 364 0.41 -2.21 23.78
N TYR A 365 -0.49 -1.63 24.58
CA TYR A 365 -1.49 -2.38 25.31
C TYR A 365 -2.47 -3.12 24.38
N ASN A 366 -2.90 -2.49 23.27
CA ASN A 366 -3.77 -3.12 22.28
C ASN A 366 -3.08 -4.30 21.59
N ILE A 367 -1.82 -4.13 21.19
CA ILE A 367 -1.00 -5.21 20.60
C ILE A 367 -0.88 -6.36 21.59
N ALA A 368 -0.54 -6.07 22.86
CA ALA A 368 -0.40 -7.08 23.90
C ALA A 368 -1.68 -7.90 24.12
N LYS A 369 -2.84 -7.26 24.09
CA LYS A 369 -4.14 -7.96 24.17
C LYS A 369 -4.37 -8.94 23.03
N ILE A 370 -3.97 -8.58 21.81
CA ILE A 370 -4.10 -9.45 20.65
C ILE A 370 -3.22 -10.70 20.83
N TYR A 371 -1.94 -10.52 21.19
CA TYR A 371 -1.03 -11.65 21.44
C TYR A 371 -1.52 -12.54 22.60
N GLU A 372 -2.02 -11.94 23.68
CA GLU A 372 -2.59 -12.70 24.79
C GLU A 372 -3.79 -13.55 24.36
N SER A 373 -4.70 -12.96 23.55
CA SER A 373 -5.86 -13.68 23.03
C SER A 373 -5.48 -14.81 22.07
N ALA A 374 -4.33 -14.71 21.40
CA ALA A 374 -3.76 -15.73 20.52
C ALA A 374 -2.91 -16.77 21.27
N GLY A 375 -2.77 -16.69 22.59
CA GLY A 375 -1.94 -17.57 23.40
C GLY A 375 -0.44 -17.29 23.29
N GLN A 376 -0.04 -16.22 22.62
CA GLN A 376 1.36 -15.80 22.47
C GLN A 376 1.79 -14.96 23.68
N TYR A 377 1.88 -15.62 24.83
CA TYR A 377 2.03 -14.96 26.13
C TYR A 377 3.37 -14.23 26.29
N GLN A 378 4.45 -14.74 25.68
CA GLN A 378 5.75 -14.07 25.71
C GLN A 378 5.70 -12.73 24.99
N ASP A 379 5.12 -12.69 23.79
CA ASP A 379 4.96 -11.48 22.99
C ASP A 379 4.00 -10.49 23.70
N ALA A 380 2.91 -11.00 24.27
CA ALA A 380 2.00 -10.19 25.07
C ALA A 380 2.73 -9.53 26.27
N LEU A 381 3.58 -10.27 26.98
CA LEU A 381 4.33 -9.77 28.13
C LEU A 381 5.27 -8.63 27.73
N VAL A 382 6.01 -8.79 26.61
CA VAL A 382 6.91 -7.75 26.10
C VAL A 382 6.15 -6.44 25.83
N HIS A 383 5.00 -6.54 25.17
CA HIS A 383 4.20 -5.35 24.81
C HIS A 383 3.47 -4.73 26.02
N TYR A 384 3.00 -5.51 26.98
CA TYR A 384 2.47 -4.95 28.24
C TYR A 384 3.54 -4.22 29.04
N GLN A 385 4.78 -4.74 29.07
CA GLN A 385 5.91 -4.05 29.71
C GLN A 385 6.27 -2.76 28.97
N ALA A 386 6.22 -2.75 27.63
CA ALA A 386 6.42 -1.54 26.82
C ALA A 386 5.34 -0.49 27.15
N ALA A 387 4.06 -0.87 27.19
CA ALA A 387 2.98 0.03 27.59
C ALA A 387 3.22 0.66 28.97
N LYS A 388 3.66 -0.15 29.94
CA LYS A 388 3.99 0.33 31.30
C LYS A 388 5.17 1.30 31.30
N ARG A 389 6.21 1.10 30.46
CA ARG A 389 7.35 2.02 30.35
C ARG A 389 6.92 3.38 29.82
N GLU A 390 6.04 3.41 28.82
CA GLU A 390 5.53 4.66 28.24
C GLU A 390 4.66 5.44 29.24
N LYS A 391 3.78 4.75 29.95
CA LYS A 391 2.88 5.36 30.93
C LYS A 391 2.52 4.37 32.04
N SER A 392 2.69 4.77 33.28
CA SER A 392 2.23 3.97 34.42
C SER A 392 0.71 3.87 34.44
N ASN A 393 0.18 2.65 34.52
CA ASN A 393 -1.26 2.38 34.68
C ASN A 393 -1.47 1.06 35.44
N PRO A 394 -2.33 1.02 36.46
CA PRO A 394 -2.65 -0.20 37.21
C PRO A 394 -3.14 -1.35 36.32
N ILE A 395 -3.84 -1.05 35.20
CA ILE A 395 -4.34 -2.04 34.25
C ILE A 395 -3.17 -2.81 33.62
N TYR A 396 -2.07 -2.15 33.29
CA TYR A 396 -0.90 -2.79 32.72
C TYR A 396 -0.22 -3.73 33.72
N ASN A 397 -0.12 -3.34 34.98
CA ASN A 397 0.43 -4.20 36.02
C ASN A 397 -0.42 -5.47 36.23
N LYS A 398 -1.75 -5.34 36.26
CA LYS A 398 -2.67 -6.48 36.33
C LYS A 398 -2.50 -7.43 35.14
N ALA A 399 -2.39 -6.89 33.91
CA ALA A 399 -2.18 -7.67 32.69
C ALA A 399 -0.84 -8.41 32.74
N ILE A 400 0.26 -7.75 33.14
CA ILE A 400 1.59 -8.38 33.28
C ILE A 400 1.54 -9.55 34.28
N THR A 401 0.88 -9.35 35.44
CA THR A 401 0.76 -10.41 36.46
C THR A 401 -0.04 -11.60 35.91
N ARG A 402 -1.17 -11.33 35.27
CA ARG A 402 -2.04 -12.36 34.68
C ARG A 402 -1.27 -13.18 33.60
N VAL A 403 -0.61 -12.53 32.64
CA VAL A 403 0.11 -13.21 31.58
C VAL A 403 1.27 -14.05 32.12
N ARG A 404 2.02 -13.55 33.10
CA ARG A 404 3.06 -14.35 33.78
C ARG A 404 2.51 -15.59 34.45
N GLY A 405 1.26 -15.55 34.96
CA GLY A 405 0.58 -16.72 35.53
C GLY A 405 0.22 -17.76 34.44
N LEU A 406 -0.08 -17.33 33.22
CA LEU A 406 -0.42 -18.20 32.09
C LEU A 406 0.80 -18.85 31.40
N MET A 407 2.03 -18.38 31.71
CA MET A 407 3.29 -18.92 31.18
C MET A 407 3.89 -20.00 32.07
N ARG A 408 3.32 -20.23 33.28
CA ARG A 408 3.73 -21.29 34.23
C ARG A 408 2.98 -22.58 33.97
#